data_d4ab26096a162305212278e505b5aa8e
#
_entry.id   d4ab26096a162305212278e505b5aa8e
#
_cell.length_a   1.000
_cell.length_b   1.000
_cell.length_c   1.000
_cell.angle_alpha   90.00
_cell.angle_beta   90.00
_cell.angle_gamma   90.00
#
_symmetry.space_group_name_H-M   'P 1'
#
loop_
_entity.id
_entity.type
_entity.pdbx_description
1 polymer ?
#
loop_
_entity_poly.entity_id
_entity_poly.type
_entity_poly.pdbx_seq_one_letter_code
_entity_poly.pdbx_strand_id
1 'polypeptide(L)'
;MSNIYKGTLGLIGNTPLVEVVNIEKELGLEATILVKLEYFNPAGSVKDRVAKAMIEDAEEKGLLREGSVIIEPTSGNTGIGLASISAAKGYRIILTMPETMSVERRNILKAYGAEIVLTDGSKGMKGAIEKAEELAAEIPGSFIPGQFVNPANAAAHRATTGPEIWKDTDGKVDIFIAGVGTGGTLTGTGEYLKEQNPAVRIVALEPADSPVLSEGKAGAHKIQGIGAGFVPDVLNTQVYDEVFKAEGDDAFAAAKLLARKEGISVGISSGAALHGAIELAKRSENKGKVIVALLPDSGDRYYSTALFTD
;
A
#
# COMPACT_ATOMS: atom_id res chain seq x y z
N MET A 1 -19.96 7.04 -24.53
CA MET A 1 -20.33 7.16 -23.09
C MET A 1 -19.58 8.35 -22.51
N SER A 2 -20.23 9.13 -21.64
CA SER A 2 -19.60 10.28 -20.99
C SER A 2 -18.53 9.80 -19.98
N ASN A 3 -17.33 10.38 -20.02
CA ASN A 3 -16.24 10.12 -19.06
C ASN A 3 -16.31 11.05 -17.83
N ILE A 4 -17.51 11.50 -17.47
CA ILE A 4 -17.73 12.40 -16.33
C ILE A 4 -18.02 11.54 -15.09
N TYR A 5 -17.13 11.59 -14.11
CA TYR A 5 -17.31 10.94 -12.81
C TYR A 5 -18.10 11.85 -11.86
N LYS A 6 -19.02 11.25 -11.09
CA LYS A 6 -19.76 11.97 -10.04
C LYS A 6 -19.02 11.82 -8.71
N GLY A 7 -18.06 12.70 -8.47
CA GLY A 7 -17.22 12.68 -7.26
C GLY A 7 -15.99 11.77 -7.39
N THR A 8 -15.11 11.87 -6.38
CA THR A 8 -13.79 11.25 -6.38
C THR A 8 -13.81 9.73 -6.18
N LEU A 9 -14.84 9.19 -5.51
CA LEU A 9 -14.92 7.77 -5.17
C LEU A 9 -14.94 6.85 -6.40
N GLY A 10 -15.48 7.33 -7.51
CA GLY A 10 -15.52 6.62 -8.79
C GLY A 10 -14.17 6.55 -9.52
N LEU A 11 -13.19 7.34 -9.08
CA LEU A 11 -11.84 7.36 -9.66
C LEU A 11 -10.89 6.35 -9.00
N ILE A 12 -11.27 5.77 -7.87
CA ILE A 12 -10.43 4.84 -7.12
C ILE A 12 -10.39 3.50 -7.84
N GLY A 13 -9.19 2.99 -8.05
CA GLY A 13 -8.97 1.76 -8.80
C GLY A 13 -8.75 2.00 -10.29
N ASN A 14 -8.80 0.93 -11.07
CA ASN A 14 -8.48 0.91 -12.51
C ASN A 14 -7.14 1.62 -12.82
N THR A 15 -6.16 1.41 -11.95
CA THR A 15 -4.82 1.97 -12.10
C THR A 15 -4.08 1.29 -13.22
N PRO A 16 -3.18 1.99 -13.95
CA PRO A 16 -2.50 1.40 -15.11
C PRO A 16 -1.47 0.34 -14.71
N LEU A 17 -1.28 -0.64 -15.60
CA LEU A 17 -0.08 -1.46 -15.70
C LEU A 17 0.84 -0.86 -16.75
N VAL A 18 2.14 -0.77 -16.45
CA VAL A 18 3.16 -0.25 -17.35
C VAL A 18 4.31 -1.24 -17.46
N GLU A 19 4.74 -1.59 -18.66
CA GLU A 19 5.93 -2.39 -18.93
C GLU A 19 7.18 -1.53 -18.82
N VAL A 20 8.20 -2.00 -18.11
CA VAL A 20 9.44 -1.24 -17.87
C VAL A 20 10.48 -1.57 -18.96
N VAL A 21 10.15 -1.30 -20.20
CA VAL A 21 10.87 -1.71 -21.39
C VAL A 21 12.32 -1.22 -21.46
N ASN A 22 12.61 -0.03 -20.94
CA ASN A 22 13.98 0.50 -20.95
C ASN A 22 14.84 -0.20 -19.90
N ILE A 23 14.30 -0.52 -18.74
CA ILE A 23 14.98 -1.27 -17.67
C ILE A 23 15.25 -2.71 -18.15
N GLU A 24 14.25 -3.38 -18.72
CA GLU A 24 14.39 -4.73 -19.27
C GLU A 24 15.52 -4.81 -20.30
N LYS A 25 15.53 -3.85 -21.24
CA LYS A 25 16.55 -3.77 -22.28
C LYS A 25 17.94 -3.49 -21.71
N GLU A 26 18.06 -2.55 -20.77
CA GLU A 26 19.34 -2.18 -20.16
C GLU A 26 19.97 -3.33 -19.38
N LEU A 27 19.14 -4.06 -18.65
CA LEU A 27 19.58 -5.18 -17.82
C LEU A 27 19.60 -6.52 -18.55
N GLY A 28 19.18 -6.56 -19.82
CA GLY A 28 19.13 -7.79 -20.64
C GLY A 28 18.18 -8.84 -20.07
N LEU A 29 17.04 -8.42 -19.51
CA LEU A 29 16.07 -9.32 -18.91
C LEU A 29 15.28 -10.05 -20.00
N GLU A 30 15.03 -11.33 -19.79
CA GLU A 30 14.23 -12.17 -20.69
C GLU A 30 12.81 -12.43 -20.15
N ALA A 31 12.46 -11.87 -19.00
CA ALA A 31 11.11 -11.81 -18.44
C ALA A 31 10.52 -10.41 -18.67
N THR A 32 9.20 -10.32 -18.77
CA THR A 32 8.47 -9.05 -18.83
C THR A 32 8.12 -8.58 -17.42
N ILE A 33 8.46 -7.33 -17.09
CA ILE A 33 8.12 -6.71 -15.82
C ILE A 33 7.04 -5.65 -16.03
N LEU A 34 5.89 -5.85 -15.42
CA LEU A 34 4.78 -4.91 -15.39
C LEU A 34 4.68 -4.28 -14.01
N VAL A 35 4.55 -2.96 -13.95
CA VAL A 35 4.38 -2.23 -12.70
C VAL A 35 2.96 -1.68 -12.58
N LYS A 36 2.25 -2.01 -11.50
CA LYS A 36 0.91 -1.51 -11.18
C LYS A 36 1.04 -0.21 -10.43
N LEU A 37 0.68 0.92 -11.07
CA LEU A 37 0.94 2.26 -10.57
C LEU A 37 -0.21 2.77 -9.68
N GLU A 38 -0.16 2.48 -8.39
CA GLU A 38 -1.23 2.82 -7.44
C GLU A 38 -1.30 4.31 -7.07
N TYR A 39 -0.30 5.11 -7.44
CA TYR A 39 -0.37 6.56 -7.24
C TYR A 39 -1.37 7.26 -8.18
N PHE A 40 -1.93 6.57 -9.18
CA PHE A 40 -3.03 7.08 -10.00
C PHE A 40 -4.37 7.13 -9.25
N ASN A 41 -4.47 6.53 -8.08
CA ASN A 41 -5.62 6.78 -7.22
C ASN A 41 -5.67 8.26 -6.79
N PRO A 42 -6.87 8.85 -6.55
CA PRO A 42 -7.05 10.29 -6.32
C PRO A 42 -6.24 10.87 -5.15
N ALA A 43 -6.14 10.15 -4.04
CA ALA A 43 -5.29 10.55 -2.92
C ALA A 43 -3.84 10.02 -3.03
N GLY A 44 -3.48 9.43 -4.17
CA GLY A 44 -2.12 9.12 -4.60
C GLY A 44 -1.51 7.85 -4.02
N SER A 45 -2.31 6.87 -3.59
CA SER A 45 -1.76 5.59 -3.15
C SER A 45 -2.75 4.41 -3.21
N VAL A 46 -2.20 3.21 -3.07
CA VAL A 46 -2.96 1.96 -2.91
C VAL A 46 -3.95 2.00 -1.74
N LYS A 47 -3.73 2.85 -0.75
CA LYS A 47 -4.57 2.94 0.45
C LYS A 47 -5.91 3.62 0.21
N ASP A 48 -6.10 4.29 -0.91
CA ASP A 48 -7.40 4.82 -1.31
C ASP A 48 -8.44 3.70 -1.46
N ARG A 49 -8.01 2.55 -2.02
CA ARG A 49 -8.85 1.35 -2.14
C ARG A 49 -9.27 0.81 -0.77
N VAL A 50 -8.29 0.70 0.13
CA VAL A 50 -8.48 0.17 1.48
C VAL A 50 -9.37 1.10 2.31
N ALA A 51 -9.11 2.40 2.27
CA ALA A 51 -9.90 3.41 2.98
C ALA A 51 -11.37 3.41 2.52
N LYS A 52 -11.60 3.38 1.20
CA LYS A 52 -12.95 3.28 0.63
C LYS A 52 -13.66 2.03 1.13
N ALA A 53 -13.03 0.87 1.02
CA ALA A 53 -13.65 -0.40 1.40
C ALA A 53 -13.96 -0.48 2.90
N MET A 54 -13.05 -0.03 3.78
CA MET A 54 -13.30 -0.04 5.22
C MET A 54 -14.44 0.88 5.62
N ILE A 55 -14.58 2.06 4.99
CA ILE A 55 -15.66 2.99 5.26
C ILE A 55 -16.99 2.44 4.72
N GLU A 56 -17.03 1.94 3.49
CA GLU A 56 -18.25 1.40 2.88
C GLU A 56 -18.73 0.13 3.61
N ASP A 57 -17.85 -0.76 4.00
CA ASP A 57 -18.17 -1.93 4.83
C ASP A 57 -18.76 -1.54 6.20
N ALA A 58 -18.21 -0.49 6.83
CA ALA A 58 -18.72 0.03 8.08
C ALA A 58 -20.13 0.67 7.94
N GLU A 59 -20.37 1.37 6.82
CA GLU A 59 -21.70 1.91 6.48
C GLU A 59 -22.72 0.79 6.28
N GLU A 60 -22.37 -0.24 5.50
CA GLU A 60 -23.25 -1.40 5.25
C GLU A 60 -23.61 -2.15 6.55
N LYS A 61 -22.65 -2.26 7.48
CA LYS A 61 -22.86 -2.89 8.79
C LYS A 61 -23.55 -1.96 9.81
N GLY A 62 -23.81 -0.70 9.45
CA GLY A 62 -24.41 0.30 10.34
C GLY A 62 -23.51 0.73 11.51
N LEU A 63 -22.20 0.46 11.40
CA LEU A 63 -21.17 0.92 12.35
C LEU A 63 -20.81 2.40 12.12
N LEU A 64 -20.98 2.88 10.90
CA LEU A 64 -20.73 4.25 10.50
C LEU A 64 -22.03 4.86 9.94
N ARG A 65 -22.42 6.02 10.44
CA ARG A 65 -23.67 6.74 10.09
C ARG A 65 -23.39 8.21 9.97
N GLU A 66 -24.33 8.98 9.45
CA GLU A 66 -24.27 10.43 9.44
C GLU A 66 -23.99 10.98 10.85
N GLY A 67 -23.01 11.86 10.98
CA GLY A 67 -22.54 12.40 12.25
C GLY A 67 -21.55 11.52 13.03
N SER A 68 -21.26 10.30 12.58
CA SER A 68 -20.21 9.47 13.16
C SER A 68 -18.81 10.10 12.96
N VAL A 69 -17.88 9.73 13.84
CA VAL A 69 -16.48 10.19 13.80
C VAL A 69 -15.57 9.00 13.50
N ILE A 70 -14.74 9.13 12.47
CA ILE A 70 -13.71 8.15 12.14
C ILE A 70 -12.45 8.48 12.94
N ILE A 71 -11.85 7.51 13.61
CA ILE A 71 -10.61 7.68 14.37
C ILE A 71 -9.63 6.60 13.93
N GLU A 72 -8.41 6.97 13.50
CA GLU A 72 -7.40 5.97 13.12
C GLU A 72 -6.00 6.39 13.59
N PRO A 73 -5.26 5.47 14.22
CA PRO A 73 -3.86 5.71 14.60
C PRO A 73 -2.96 5.50 13.38
N THR A 74 -2.70 6.55 12.61
CA THR A 74 -1.87 6.47 11.41
C THR A 74 -1.37 7.84 10.95
N SER A 75 -0.16 7.86 10.42
CA SER A 75 0.44 9.04 9.77
C SER A 75 0.79 8.80 8.30
N GLY A 76 0.50 7.60 7.81
CA GLY A 76 0.88 7.16 6.47
C GLY A 76 -0.24 7.31 5.43
N ASN A 77 -0.07 6.58 4.34
CA ASN A 77 -1.01 6.59 3.21
C ASN A 77 -2.44 6.21 3.60
N THR A 78 -2.62 5.35 4.62
CA THR A 78 -3.96 5.01 5.12
C THR A 78 -4.68 6.23 5.69
N GLY A 79 -3.99 7.06 6.47
CA GLY A 79 -4.56 8.32 6.99
C GLY A 79 -4.95 9.27 5.87
N ILE A 80 -4.13 9.38 4.82
CA ILE A 80 -4.42 10.23 3.65
C ILE A 80 -5.64 9.70 2.90
N GLY A 81 -5.70 8.39 2.65
CA GLY A 81 -6.86 7.76 2.01
C GLY A 81 -8.14 7.94 2.81
N LEU A 82 -8.10 7.66 4.13
CA LEU A 82 -9.24 7.85 5.03
C LEU A 82 -9.71 9.32 5.06
N ALA A 83 -8.77 10.27 5.16
CA ALA A 83 -9.09 11.70 5.16
C ALA A 83 -9.76 12.14 3.85
N SER A 84 -9.25 11.67 2.70
CA SER A 84 -9.82 11.96 1.38
C SER A 84 -11.25 11.41 1.26
N ILE A 85 -11.47 10.15 1.66
CA ILE A 85 -12.80 9.53 1.58
C ILE A 85 -13.77 10.19 2.57
N SER A 86 -13.30 10.50 3.78
CA SER A 86 -14.09 11.20 4.79
C SER A 86 -14.56 12.57 4.30
N ALA A 87 -13.66 13.34 3.68
CA ALA A 87 -14.01 14.62 3.06
C ALA A 87 -15.07 14.46 1.96
N ALA A 88 -14.92 13.44 1.10
CA ALA A 88 -15.86 13.18 0.01
C ALA A 88 -17.25 12.71 0.49
N LYS A 89 -17.32 12.03 1.64
CA LYS A 89 -18.56 11.49 2.24
C LYS A 89 -19.14 12.37 3.34
N GLY A 90 -18.44 13.42 3.78
CA GLY A 90 -18.89 14.35 4.83
C GLY A 90 -18.67 13.82 6.25
N TYR A 91 -17.77 12.88 6.47
CA TYR A 91 -17.44 12.39 7.80
C TYR A 91 -16.37 13.26 8.48
N ARG A 92 -16.53 13.46 9.78
CA ARG A 92 -15.47 13.96 10.65
C ARG A 92 -14.42 12.87 10.84
N ILE A 93 -13.14 13.22 10.76
CA ILE A 93 -12.05 12.28 10.99
C ILE A 93 -10.99 12.85 11.92
N ILE A 94 -10.54 12.03 12.87
CA ILE A 94 -9.46 12.32 13.81
C ILE A 94 -8.34 11.31 13.57
N LEU A 95 -7.13 11.79 13.33
CA LEU A 95 -5.95 10.95 13.13
C LEU A 95 -4.97 11.17 14.28
N THR A 96 -4.62 10.09 14.97
CA THR A 96 -3.62 10.13 16.04
C THR A 96 -2.27 9.69 15.52
N MET A 97 -1.21 10.41 15.88
CA MET A 97 0.15 10.12 15.42
C MET A 97 1.20 10.72 16.34
N PRO A 98 2.42 10.12 16.39
CA PRO A 98 3.53 10.70 17.12
C PRO A 98 3.91 12.09 16.59
N GLU A 99 4.28 13.01 17.47
CA GLU A 99 4.74 14.35 17.12
C GLU A 99 6.00 14.39 16.25
N THR A 100 6.73 13.27 16.18
CA THR A 100 7.89 13.10 15.32
C THR A 100 7.56 12.96 13.83
N MET A 101 6.28 12.82 13.47
CA MET A 101 5.85 12.73 12.08
C MET A 101 6.08 14.04 11.33
N SER A 102 6.47 13.93 10.05
CA SER A 102 6.84 15.06 9.22
C SER A 102 5.71 16.10 9.07
N VAL A 103 6.10 17.36 8.96
CA VAL A 103 5.17 18.49 8.81
C VAL A 103 4.39 18.36 7.50
N GLU A 104 5.03 17.88 6.43
CA GLU A 104 4.41 17.68 5.12
C GLU A 104 3.23 16.72 5.20
N ARG A 105 3.40 15.56 5.88
CA ARG A 105 2.31 14.60 6.10
C ARG A 105 1.16 15.20 6.88
N ARG A 106 1.46 15.97 7.94
CA ARG A 106 0.43 16.66 8.73
C ARG A 106 -0.33 17.69 7.89
N ASN A 107 0.38 18.41 7.01
CA ASN A 107 -0.24 19.42 6.13
C ASN A 107 -1.18 18.78 5.09
N ILE A 108 -0.80 17.66 4.49
CA ILE A 108 -1.68 16.92 3.56
C ILE A 108 -2.98 16.50 4.26
N LEU A 109 -2.88 15.93 5.45
CA LEU A 109 -4.05 15.50 6.24
C LEU A 109 -4.97 16.67 6.60
N LYS A 110 -4.39 17.79 7.04
CA LYS A 110 -5.14 19.03 7.34
C LYS A 110 -5.83 19.60 6.09
N ALA A 111 -5.20 19.50 4.91
CA ALA A 111 -5.79 19.96 3.67
C ALA A 111 -7.09 19.19 3.29
N TYR A 112 -7.20 17.93 3.71
CA TYR A 112 -8.45 17.16 3.61
C TYR A 112 -9.45 17.43 4.76
N GLY A 113 -9.11 18.31 5.71
CA GLY A 113 -9.97 18.62 6.84
C GLY A 113 -9.86 17.67 8.03
N ALA A 114 -8.86 16.78 8.06
CA ALA A 114 -8.65 15.89 9.19
C ALA A 114 -8.16 16.64 10.43
N GLU A 115 -8.71 16.29 11.58
CA GLU A 115 -8.20 16.68 12.89
C GLU A 115 -7.00 15.80 13.24
N ILE A 116 -5.91 16.42 13.72
CA ILE A 116 -4.70 15.69 14.08
C ILE A 116 -4.46 15.83 15.58
N VAL A 117 -4.36 14.69 16.25
CA VAL A 117 -3.97 14.58 17.64
C VAL A 117 -2.55 14.03 17.72
N LEU A 118 -1.63 14.87 18.17
CA LEU A 118 -0.23 14.49 18.33
C LEU A 118 -0.03 13.81 19.68
N THR A 119 0.74 12.72 19.68
CA THR A 119 1.13 11.98 20.89
C THR A 119 2.63 12.09 21.13
N ASP A 120 3.07 11.79 22.35
CA ASP A 120 4.48 11.79 22.73
C ASP A 120 5.31 10.93 21.77
N GLY A 121 6.31 11.56 21.15
CA GLY A 121 7.18 10.89 20.18
C GLY A 121 7.94 9.69 20.73
N SER A 122 8.26 9.70 22.02
CA SER A 122 8.96 8.60 22.70
C SER A 122 8.13 7.31 22.77
N LYS A 123 6.79 7.42 22.73
CA LYS A 123 5.86 6.28 22.71
C LYS A 123 5.61 5.70 21.32
N GLY A 124 6.07 6.38 20.25
CA GLY A 124 5.88 5.95 18.87
C GLY A 124 4.42 5.65 18.52
N MET A 125 4.20 4.67 17.65
CA MET A 125 2.84 4.27 17.24
C MET A 125 2.00 3.68 18.37
N LYS A 126 2.61 3.10 19.39
CA LYS A 126 1.88 2.57 20.56
C LYS A 126 1.11 3.71 21.26
N GLY A 127 1.74 4.87 21.48
CA GLY A 127 1.07 6.02 22.06
C GLY A 127 -0.06 6.56 21.18
N ALA A 128 0.09 6.49 19.85
CA ALA A 128 -0.97 6.88 18.93
C ALA A 128 -2.19 5.93 18.99
N ILE A 129 -1.95 4.63 19.12
CA ILE A 129 -3.01 3.61 19.27
C ILE A 129 -3.76 3.83 20.58
N GLU A 130 -3.05 3.94 21.72
CA GLU A 130 -3.63 4.21 23.03
C GLU A 130 -4.53 5.47 22.98
N LYS A 131 -4.08 6.54 22.31
CA LYS A 131 -4.86 7.78 22.19
C LYS A 131 -6.08 7.65 21.28
N ALA A 132 -6.00 6.85 20.22
CA ALA A 132 -7.15 6.56 19.37
C ALA A 132 -8.25 5.80 20.14
N GLU A 133 -7.85 4.81 20.93
CA GLU A 133 -8.77 4.02 21.79
C GLU A 133 -9.41 4.90 22.88
N GLU A 134 -8.64 5.78 23.52
CA GLU A 134 -9.13 6.76 24.49
C GLU A 134 -10.22 7.66 23.87
N LEU A 135 -9.92 8.26 22.71
CA LEU A 135 -10.85 9.12 21.99
C LEU A 135 -12.11 8.35 21.53
N ALA A 136 -11.95 7.11 21.12
CA ALA A 136 -13.10 6.28 20.73
C ALA A 136 -14.01 5.97 21.90
N ALA A 137 -13.47 5.79 23.10
CA ALA A 137 -14.26 5.61 24.32
C ALA A 137 -14.99 6.90 24.76
N GLU A 138 -14.40 8.08 24.50
CA GLU A 138 -14.97 9.36 24.85
C GLU A 138 -15.99 9.89 23.84
N ILE A 139 -15.89 9.51 22.55
CA ILE A 139 -16.74 10.01 21.47
C ILE A 139 -17.79 8.97 21.07
N PRO A 140 -19.05 9.11 21.50
CA PRO A 140 -20.10 8.16 21.13
C PRO A 140 -20.31 8.09 19.62
N GLY A 141 -20.47 6.88 19.08
CA GLY A 141 -20.68 6.65 17.65
C GLY A 141 -19.41 6.83 16.80
N SER A 142 -18.24 6.87 17.44
CA SER A 142 -16.96 6.81 16.72
C SER A 142 -16.69 5.39 16.20
N PHE A 143 -15.85 5.34 15.15
CA PHE A 143 -15.45 4.09 14.49
C PHE A 143 -13.94 4.12 14.22
N ILE A 144 -13.26 3.03 14.61
CA ILE A 144 -11.84 2.80 14.28
C ILE A 144 -11.79 1.79 13.12
N PRO A 145 -11.35 2.19 11.92
CA PRO A 145 -11.22 1.29 10.76
C PRO A 145 -10.33 0.08 11.00
N GLY A 146 -9.19 0.25 11.67
CA GLY A 146 -8.34 -0.87 12.10
C GLY A 146 -7.65 -1.59 10.94
N GLN A 147 -6.83 -0.90 10.15
CA GLN A 147 -6.24 -1.40 8.91
C GLN A 147 -5.49 -2.75 9.01
N PHE A 148 -4.99 -3.12 10.19
CA PHE A 148 -4.22 -4.37 10.39
C PHE A 148 -5.08 -5.59 10.71
N VAL A 149 -6.34 -5.38 11.11
CA VAL A 149 -7.27 -6.42 11.55
C VAL A 149 -8.57 -6.47 10.75
N ASN A 150 -8.88 -5.41 9.98
CA ASN A 150 -10.13 -5.29 9.25
C ASN A 150 -10.11 -6.09 7.94
N PRO A 151 -10.97 -7.11 7.78
CA PRO A 151 -11.00 -7.95 6.58
C PRO A 151 -11.39 -7.19 5.30
N ALA A 152 -12.07 -6.03 5.41
CA ALA A 152 -12.38 -5.18 4.27
C ALA A 152 -11.13 -4.71 3.52
N ASN A 153 -9.97 -4.67 4.19
CA ASN A 153 -8.68 -4.34 3.57
C ASN A 153 -8.31 -5.37 2.49
N ALA A 154 -8.24 -6.65 2.82
CA ALA A 154 -7.96 -7.70 1.84
C ALA A 154 -9.08 -7.85 0.81
N ALA A 155 -10.34 -7.72 1.25
CA ALA A 155 -11.51 -7.79 0.37
C ALA A 155 -11.48 -6.73 -0.73
N ALA A 156 -11.00 -5.51 -0.45
CA ALA A 156 -10.82 -4.45 -1.44
C ALA A 156 -9.93 -4.89 -2.60
N HIS A 157 -8.81 -5.52 -2.29
CA HIS A 157 -7.85 -5.99 -3.30
C HIS A 157 -8.33 -7.21 -4.07
N ARG A 158 -9.05 -8.11 -3.38
CA ARG A 158 -9.67 -9.27 -4.03
C ARG A 158 -10.77 -8.84 -5.02
N ALA A 159 -11.52 -7.79 -4.69
CA ALA A 159 -12.60 -7.28 -5.53
C ALA A 159 -12.12 -6.35 -6.66
N THR A 160 -10.94 -5.75 -6.56
CA THR A 160 -10.48 -4.71 -7.49
C THR A 160 -9.10 -4.99 -8.06
N THR A 161 -8.04 -4.96 -7.26
CA THR A 161 -6.65 -5.06 -7.73
C THR A 161 -6.36 -6.38 -8.44
N GLY A 162 -6.81 -7.49 -7.87
CA GLY A 162 -6.65 -8.82 -8.48
C GLY A 162 -7.35 -8.93 -9.85
N PRO A 163 -8.65 -8.62 -9.95
CA PRO A 163 -9.38 -8.58 -11.22
C PRO A 163 -8.77 -7.65 -12.27
N GLU A 164 -8.31 -6.45 -11.86
CA GLU A 164 -7.65 -5.51 -12.76
C GLU A 164 -6.36 -6.12 -13.34
N ILE A 165 -5.48 -6.67 -12.52
CA ILE A 165 -4.22 -7.30 -12.96
C ILE A 165 -4.52 -8.46 -13.92
N TRP A 166 -5.45 -9.35 -13.55
CA TRP A 166 -5.83 -10.49 -14.37
C TRP A 166 -6.35 -10.08 -15.75
N LYS A 167 -7.25 -9.10 -15.77
CA LYS A 167 -7.82 -8.56 -17.01
C LYS A 167 -6.78 -7.87 -17.87
N ASP A 168 -5.96 -6.99 -17.27
CA ASP A 168 -5.01 -6.15 -18.00
C ASP A 168 -3.83 -6.95 -18.55
N THR A 169 -3.58 -8.15 -18.00
CA THR A 169 -2.58 -9.11 -18.52
C THR A 169 -3.17 -10.17 -19.44
N ASP A 170 -4.47 -10.11 -19.77
CA ASP A 170 -5.18 -11.22 -20.46
C ASP A 170 -4.97 -12.58 -19.78
N GLY A 171 -4.88 -12.59 -18.44
CA GLY A 171 -4.63 -13.78 -17.65
C GLY A 171 -3.21 -14.36 -17.74
N LYS A 172 -2.24 -13.60 -18.24
CA LYS A 172 -0.86 -14.07 -18.47
C LYS A 172 0.12 -13.77 -17.33
N VAL A 173 -0.35 -13.28 -16.20
CA VAL A 173 0.50 -13.04 -15.04
C VAL A 173 1.02 -14.38 -14.48
N ASP A 174 2.35 -14.52 -14.38
CA ASP A 174 3.02 -15.70 -13.82
C ASP A 174 3.45 -15.48 -12.37
N ILE A 175 3.90 -14.25 -12.05
CA ILE A 175 4.41 -13.89 -10.72
C ILE A 175 3.82 -12.55 -10.31
N PHE A 176 3.30 -12.47 -9.09
CA PHE A 176 2.88 -11.22 -8.46
C PHE A 176 3.74 -10.95 -7.22
N ILE A 177 4.34 -9.76 -7.14
CA ILE A 177 5.13 -9.34 -5.99
C ILE A 177 4.58 -8.05 -5.39
N ALA A 178 4.44 -8.01 -4.06
CA ALA A 178 4.03 -6.82 -3.33
C ALA A 178 4.66 -6.75 -1.94
N GLY A 179 4.97 -5.54 -1.49
CA GLY A 179 5.45 -5.28 -0.14
C GLY A 179 4.37 -5.51 0.92
N VAL A 180 4.74 -6.13 2.03
CA VAL A 180 3.83 -6.43 3.13
C VAL A 180 3.90 -5.36 4.21
N GLY A 181 2.90 -4.46 4.21
CA GLY A 181 2.63 -3.54 5.33
C GLY A 181 1.52 -4.11 6.21
N THR A 182 0.25 -3.92 5.81
CA THR A 182 -0.91 -4.55 6.47
C THR A 182 -1.20 -5.97 5.95
N GLY A 183 -0.59 -6.36 4.83
CA GLY A 183 -0.84 -7.65 4.19
C GLY A 183 -2.04 -7.71 3.25
N GLY A 184 -2.93 -6.71 3.29
CA GLY A 184 -4.18 -6.74 2.52
C GLY A 184 -3.99 -6.81 1.01
N THR A 185 -3.03 -6.07 0.47
CA THR A 185 -2.70 -6.08 -0.96
C THR A 185 -2.28 -7.48 -1.42
N LEU A 186 -1.32 -8.08 -0.70
CA LEU A 186 -0.80 -9.41 -1.04
C LEU A 186 -1.87 -10.48 -0.90
N THR A 187 -2.62 -10.45 0.20
CA THR A 187 -3.70 -11.41 0.50
C THR A 187 -4.79 -11.34 -0.56
N GLY A 188 -5.44 -10.20 -0.70
CA GLY A 188 -6.61 -10.11 -1.59
C GLY A 188 -6.27 -10.31 -3.06
N THR A 189 -5.16 -9.72 -3.53
CA THR A 189 -4.71 -9.92 -4.92
C THR A 189 -4.26 -11.35 -5.15
N GLY A 190 -3.46 -11.90 -4.23
CA GLY A 190 -2.91 -13.25 -4.35
C GLY A 190 -3.99 -14.33 -4.33
N GLU A 191 -4.98 -14.22 -3.44
CA GLU A 191 -6.13 -15.13 -3.40
C GLU A 191 -6.89 -15.11 -4.72
N TYR A 192 -7.21 -13.92 -5.24
CA TYR A 192 -7.90 -13.81 -6.51
C TYR A 192 -7.10 -14.42 -7.68
N LEU A 193 -5.81 -14.09 -7.78
CA LEU A 193 -4.96 -14.60 -8.87
C LEU A 193 -4.82 -16.12 -8.81
N LYS A 194 -4.63 -16.71 -7.62
CA LYS A 194 -4.56 -18.17 -7.44
C LYS A 194 -5.89 -18.88 -7.71
N GLU A 195 -7.02 -18.23 -7.50
CA GLU A 195 -8.33 -18.76 -7.92
C GLU A 195 -8.47 -18.82 -9.43
N GLN A 196 -7.95 -17.81 -10.14
CA GLN A 196 -7.97 -17.81 -11.59
C GLN A 196 -6.98 -18.82 -12.17
N ASN A 197 -5.78 -18.89 -11.61
CA ASN A 197 -4.73 -19.82 -12.00
C ASN A 197 -3.86 -20.20 -10.79
N PRO A 198 -3.98 -21.41 -10.25
CA PRO A 198 -3.19 -21.87 -9.10
C PRO A 198 -1.68 -21.88 -9.33
N ALA A 199 -1.21 -21.81 -10.58
CA ALA A 199 0.20 -21.77 -10.93
C ALA A 199 0.83 -20.37 -10.77
N VAL A 200 0.04 -19.32 -10.58
CA VAL A 200 0.56 -17.98 -10.31
C VAL A 200 1.34 -17.99 -8.99
N ARG A 201 2.60 -17.58 -9.05
CA ARG A 201 3.44 -17.46 -7.86
C ARG A 201 3.21 -16.09 -7.20
N ILE A 202 2.98 -16.11 -5.90
CA ILE A 202 2.81 -14.93 -5.08
C ILE A 202 4.06 -14.74 -4.22
N VAL A 203 4.70 -13.58 -4.34
CA VAL A 203 5.93 -13.25 -3.63
C VAL A 203 5.64 -12.13 -2.62
N ALA A 204 5.78 -12.45 -1.34
CA ALA A 204 5.72 -11.48 -0.26
C ALA A 204 7.06 -10.75 -0.17
N LEU A 205 7.06 -9.42 -0.13
CA LEU A 205 8.28 -8.66 0.05
C LEU A 205 8.30 -8.02 1.44
N GLU A 206 9.39 -8.22 2.15
CA GLU A 206 9.66 -7.62 3.47
C GLU A 206 11.03 -6.92 3.51
N PRO A 207 11.28 -5.96 4.43
CA PRO A 207 12.61 -5.40 4.63
C PRO A 207 13.60 -6.44 5.17
N ALA A 208 14.80 -6.49 4.61
CA ALA A 208 15.87 -7.40 5.09
C ALA A 208 16.28 -7.13 6.53
N ASP A 209 16.24 -5.85 6.97
CA ASP A 209 16.51 -5.46 8.35
C ASP A 209 15.38 -5.84 9.35
N SER A 210 14.19 -6.21 8.84
CA SER A 210 13.03 -6.59 9.65
C SER A 210 12.33 -7.82 9.06
N PRO A 211 13.01 -8.99 9.02
CA PRO A 211 12.53 -10.20 8.37
C PRO A 211 11.51 -10.95 9.24
N VAL A 212 10.36 -10.33 9.46
CA VAL A 212 9.29 -10.87 10.33
C VAL A 212 8.64 -12.10 9.73
N LEU A 213 8.39 -12.09 8.40
CA LEU A 213 7.69 -13.19 7.73
C LEU A 213 8.58 -14.41 7.56
N SER A 214 9.87 -14.20 7.25
CA SER A 214 10.81 -15.29 7.00
C SER A 214 11.53 -15.78 8.25
N GLU A 215 11.82 -14.89 9.23
CA GLU A 215 12.66 -15.20 10.38
C GLU A 215 12.00 -14.92 11.75
N GLY A 216 10.78 -14.35 11.75
CA GLY A 216 10.08 -13.96 13.01
C GLY A 216 10.77 -12.82 13.78
N LYS A 217 11.64 -12.06 13.13
CA LYS A 217 12.49 -11.05 13.77
C LYS A 217 12.17 -9.65 13.29
N ALA A 218 11.71 -8.79 14.20
CA ALA A 218 11.49 -7.36 13.91
C ALA A 218 12.78 -6.57 14.09
N GLY A 219 12.95 -5.54 13.24
CA GLY A 219 14.09 -4.62 13.30
C GLY A 219 13.74 -3.24 12.73
N ALA A 220 14.60 -2.26 13.01
CA ALA A 220 14.48 -0.93 12.39
C ALA A 220 14.94 -1.00 10.93
N HIS A 221 14.21 -0.39 10.02
CA HIS A 221 14.52 -0.39 8.60
C HIS A 221 14.17 0.95 7.92
N LYS A 222 14.69 1.17 6.71
CA LYS A 222 14.52 2.42 5.94
C LYS A 222 13.33 2.40 4.98
N ILE A 223 12.71 1.25 4.70
CA ILE A 223 11.64 1.10 3.70
C ILE A 223 10.30 1.48 4.30
N GLN A 224 9.93 2.76 4.18
CA GLN A 224 8.65 3.26 4.70
C GLN A 224 7.46 2.61 3.99
N GLY A 225 6.39 2.32 4.75
CA GLY A 225 5.11 1.82 4.23
C GLY A 225 4.93 0.30 4.29
N ILE A 226 5.99 -0.45 4.55
CA ILE A 226 5.97 -1.90 4.77
C ILE A 226 6.72 -2.28 6.04
N GLY A 227 6.71 -3.55 6.44
CA GLY A 227 7.49 -4.03 7.58
C GLY A 227 6.96 -3.50 8.92
N ALA A 228 5.73 -3.84 9.29
CA ALA A 228 5.07 -3.34 10.51
C ALA A 228 5.71 -3.83 11.83
N GLY A 229 6.66 -4.76 11.77
CA GLY A 229 7.34 -5.35 12.94
C GLY A 229 6.57 -6.53 13.57
N PHE A 230 5.45 -6.91 13.00
CA PHE A 230 4.64 -8.07 13.39
C PHE A 230 3.91 -8.64 12.16
N VAL A 231 3.37 -9.85 12.28
CA VAL A 231 2.51 -10.45 11.25
C VAL A 231 1.09 -9.91 11.44
N PRO A 232 0.54 -9.15 10.46
CA PRO A 232 -0.81 -8.59 10.57
C PRO A 232 -1.90 -9.67 10.48
N ASP A 233 -3.02 -9.50 11.19
CA ASP A 233 -4.16 -10.42 11.13
C ASP A 233 -4.81 -10.48 9.73
N VAL A 234 -4.73 -9.39 8.97
CA VAL A 234 -5.22 -9.30 7.59
C VAL A 234 -4.40 -10.17 6.62
N LEU A 235 -3.15 -10.50 6.97
CA LEU A 235 -2.26 -11.28 6.10
C LEU A 235 -2.61 -12.77 6.15
N ASN A 236 -3.05 -13.31 5.00
CA ASN A 236 -3.11 -14.75 4.81
C ASN A 236 -1.70 -15.29 4.52
N THR A 237 -1.08 -15.91 5.53
CA THR A 237 0.29 -16.45 5.41
C THR A 237 0.38 -17.70 4.52
N GLN A 238 -0.72 -18.23 4.04
CA GLN A 238 -0.77 -19.37 3.13
C GLN A 238 -0.90 -18.93 1.65
N VAL A 239 -1.04 -17.64 1.37
CA VAL A 239 -1.26 -17.17 0.00
C VAL A 239 0.03 -17.04 -0.80
N TYR A 240 1.15 -16.74 -0.16
CA TYR A 240 2.43 -16.54 -0.83
C TYR A 240 3.28 -17.81 -0.86
N ASP A 241 4.06 -17.94 -1.93
CA ASP A 241 4.92 -19.08 -2.21
C ASP A 241 6.39 -18.80 -1.82
N GLU A 242 6.75 -17.51 -1.73
CA GLU A 242 8.11 -17.07 -1.44
C GLU A 242 8.08 -15.75 -0.66
N VAL A 243 9.10 -15.56 0.19
CA VAL A 243 9.38 -14.27 0.84
C VAL A 243 10.67 -13.71 0.26
N PHE A 244 10.58 -12.51 -0.34
CA PHE A 244 11.73 -11.75 -0.85
C PHE A 244 12.13 -10.70 0.18
N LYS A 245 13.41 -10.69 0.59
CA LYS A 245 13.97 -9.69 1.50
C LYS A 245 14.63 -8.57 0.69
N ALA A 246 14.18 -7.32 0.87
CA ALA A 246 14.72 -6.15 0.20
C ALA A 246 15.58 -5.32 1.15
N GLU A 247 16.79 -4.96 0.70
CA GLU A 247 17.63 -4.00 1.39
C GLU A 247 17.14 -2.57 1.13
N GLY A 248 17.32 -1.67 2.12
CA GLY A 248 16.88 -0.29 1.97
C GLY A 248 17.56 0.45 0.84
N ASP A 249 18.85 0.25 0.67
CA ASP A 249 19.65 0.92 -0.35
C ASP A 249 19.29 0.43 -1.77
N ASP A 250 18.95 -0.84 -1.95
CA ASP A 250 18.44 -1.39 -3.20
C ASP A 250 17.06 -0.81 -3.56
N ALA A 251 16.20 -0.61 -2.55
CA ALA A 251 14.92 0.06 -2.75
C ALA A 251 15.08 1.50 -3.27
N PHE A 252 16.01 2.27 -2.69
CA PHE A 252 16.32 3.62 -3.18
C PHE A 252 16.90 3.58 -4.60
N ALA A 253 17.84 2.68 -4.87
CA ALA A 253 18.46 2.55 -6.18
C ALA A 253 17.44 2.20 -7.27
N ALA A 254 16.54 1.25 -7.01
CA ALA A 254 15.50 0.85 -7.96
C ALA A 254 14.46 1.96 -8.21
N ALA A 255 14.06 2.72 -7.19
CA ALA A 255 13.17 3.86 -7.37
C ALA A 255 13.82 4.96 -8.24
N LYS A 256 15.11 5.27 -7.99
CA LYS A 256 15.89 6.20 -8.81
C LYS A 256 16.08 5.68 -10.26
N LEU A 257 16.28 4.37 -10.43
CA LEU A 257 16.39 3.73 -11.75
C LEU A 257 15.09 3.90 -12.55
N LEU A 258 13.94 3.62 -11.93
CA LEU A 258 12.63 3.78 -12.58
C LEU A 258 12.39 5.21 -13.03
N ALA A 259 12.71 6.18 -12.18
CA ALA A 259 12.56 7.59 -12.52
C ALA A 259 13.47 7.99 -13.71
N ARG A 260 14.72 7.52 -13.73
CA ARG A 260 15.70 7.88 -14.77
C ARG A 260 15.48 7.17 -16.10
N LYS A 261 14.93 5.94 -16.09
CA LYS A 261 14.79 5.12 -17.30
C LYS A 261 13.40 5.15 -17.90
N GLU A 262 12.38 5.16 -17.03
CA GLU A 262 10.98 5.11 -17.47
C GLU A 262 10.22 6.44 -17.22
N GLY A 263 10.85 7.42 -16.56
CA GLY A 263 10.21 8.70 -16.25
C GLY A 263 9.12 8.59 -15.15
N ILE A 264 9.16 7.53 -14.35
CA ILE A 264 8.16 7.23 -13.32
C ILE A 264 8.77 7.41 -11.94
N SER A 265 8.35 8.45 -11.20
CA SER A 265 8.79 8.73 -9.84
C SER A 265 7.88 8.04 -8.82
N VAL A 266 8.46 7.17 -7.98
CA VAL A 266 7.73 6.34 -7.01
C VAL A 266 8.34 6.41 -5.63
N GLY A 267 7.59 5.96 -4.60
CA GLY A 267 8.06 5.89 -3.23
C GLY A 267 9.03 4.75 -2.95
N ILE A 268 9.53 4.70 -1.72
CA ILE A 268 10.60 3.78 -1.30
C ILE A 268 10.14 2.32 -1.39
N SER A 269 8.95 1.98 -0.88
CA SER A 269 8.42 0.62 -0.96
C SER A 269 8.08 0.19 -2.39
N SER A 270 7.78 1.14 -3.27
CA SER A 270 7.62 0.90 -4.71
C SER A 270 8.96 0.52 -5.33
N GLY A 271 10.05 1.21 -4.97
CA GLY A 271 11.40 0.84 -5.38
C GLY A 271 11.79 -0.56 -4.90
N ALA A 272 11.45 -0.92 -3.66
CA ALA A 272 11.67 -2.26 -3.14
C ALA A 272 10.94 -3.34 -3.97
N ALA A 273 9.66 -3.09 -4.33
CA ALA A 273 8.88 -4.02 -5.15
C ALA A 273 9.47 -4.17 -6.57
N LEU A 274 9.92 -3.07 -7.18
CA LEU A 274 10.60 -3.11 -8.46
C LEU A 274 11.94 -3.87 -8.38
N HIS A 275 12.75 -3.61 -7.34
CA HIS A 275 13.99 -4.36 -7.11
C HIS A 275 13.72 -5.86 -7.03
N GLY A 276 12.74 -6.27 -6.23
CA GLY A 276 12.34 -7.68 -6.14
C GLY A 276 11.91 -8.26 -7.50
N ALA A 277 11.13 -7.51 -8.29
CA ALA A 277 10.75 -7.95 -9.63
C ALA A 277 11.94 -8.11 -10.58
N ILE A 278 12.92 -7.20 -10.53
CA ILE A 278 14.16 -7.28 -11.31
C ILE A 278 14.96 -8.53 -10.92
N GLU A 279 15.14 -8.79 -9.62
CA GLU A 279 15.88 -9.97 -9.15
C GLU A 279 15.15 -11.28 -9.49
N LEU A 280 13.82 -11.31 -9.47
CA LEU A 280 13.02 -12.43 -9.96
C LEU A 280 13.19 -12.61 -11.48
N ALA A 281 13.23 -11.52 -12.25
CA ALA A 281 13.39 -11.56 -13.71
C ALA A 281 14.76 -12.08 -14.15
N LYS A 282 15.81 -11.87 -13.35
CA LYS A 282 17.17 -12.39 -13.60
C LYS A 282 17.29 -13.92 -13.46
N ARG A 283 16.33 -14.56 -12.77
CA ARG A 283 16.38 -16.01 -12.55
C ARG A 283 16.06 -16.76 -13.87
N SER A 284 16.89 -17.71 -14.25
CA SER A 284 16.75 -18.47 -15.50
C SER A 284 15.40 -19.20 -15.65
N GLU A 285 14.83 -19.66 -14.54
CA GLU A 285 13.52 -20.31 -14.51
C GLU A 285 12.36 -19.35 -14.80
N ASN A 286 12.61 -18.04 -14.77
CA ASN A 286 11.60 -17.01 -15.03
C ASN A 286 11.72 -16.40 -16.45
N LYS A 287 12.58 -16.94 -17.29
CA LYS A 287 12.68 -16.53 -18.70
C LYS A 287 11.34 -16.65 -19.41
N GLY A 288 10.91 -15.59 -20.07
CA GLY A 288 9.65 -15.50 -20.81
C GLY A 288 8.40 -15.36 -19.93
N LYS A 289 8.54 -15.24 -18.59
CA LYS A 289 7.42 -15.03 -17.66
C LYS A 289 7.04 -13.58 -17.54
N VAL A 290 5.79 -13.35 -17.14
CA VAL A 290 5.23 -12.03 -16.82
C VAL A 290 5.21 -11.84 -15.31
N ILE A 291 5.95 -10.85 -14.83
CA ILE A 291 6.09 -10.49 -13.42
C ILE A 291 5.37 -9.16 -13.19
N VAL A 292 4.40 -9.13 -12.29
CA VAL A 292 3.68 -7.93 -11.91
C VAL A 292 4.14 -7.47 -10.54
N ALA A 293 4.69 -6.26 -10.45
CA ALA A 293 5.05 -5.60 -9.19
C ALA A 293 4.05 -4.48 -8.87
N LEU A 294 3.48 -4.49 -7.66
CA LEU A 294 2.61 -3.41 -7.23
C LEU A 294 3.45 -2.28 -6.60
N LEU A 295 3.32 -1.07 -7.15
CA LEU A 295 4.00 0.15 -6.70
C LEU A 295 3.00 1.04 -5.94
N PRO A 296 3.10 1.07 -4.59
CA PRO A 296 2.02 1.61 -3.73
C PRO A 296 1.74 3.10 -3.86
N ASP A 297 2.77 3.94 -4.11
CA ASP A 297 2.63 5.40 -4.09
C ASP A 297 3.70 6.12 -4.92
N SER A 298 3.56 7.47 -5.03
CA SER A 298 4.50 8.33 -5.75
C SER A 298 5.70 8.75 -4.89
N GLY A 299 6.75 9.25 -5.56
CA GLY A 299 7.93 9.82 -4.92
C GLY A 299 7.68 11.13 -4.18
N ASP A 300 6.61 11.86 -4.50
CA ASP A 300 6.31 13.20 -3.97
C ASP A 300 6.20 13.26 -2.43
N ARG A 301 5.95 12.14 -1.79
CA ARG A 301 5.82 12.01 -0.33
C ARG A 301 7.14 11.83 0.38
N TYR A 302 8.26 11.81 -0.35
CA TYR A 302 9.58 11.40 0.15
C TYR A 302 10.69 12.41 -0.15
N TYR A 303 10.36 13.65 -0.57
CA TYR A 303 11.34 14.68 -0.94
C TYR A 303 12.37 15.00 0.15
N SER A 304 11.98 14.88 1.43
CA SER A 304 12.88 15.10 2.57
C SER A 304 13.64 13.84 3.02
N THR A 305 13.58 12.74 2.25
CA THR A 305 14.26 11.47 2.57
C THR A 305 15.47 11.24 1.68
N ALA A 306 16.31 10.25 2.03
CA ALA A 306 17.45 9.80 1.24
C ALA A 306 17.09 9.29 -0.19
N LEU A 307 15.81 9.20 -0.53
CA LEU A 307 15.38 8.94 -1.90
C LEU A 307 15.73 10.10 -2.84
N PHE A 308 15.66 11.35 -2.35
CA PHE A 308 15.90 12.57 -3.13
C PHE A 308 17.09 13.40 -2.65
N THR A 309 17.55 13.18 -1.42
CA THR A 309 18.76 13.82 -0.89
C THR A 309 19.94 12.85 -1.06
N ASP A 310 21.02 13.33 -1.65
CA ASP A 310 22.29 12.58 -1.78
C ASP A 310 23.00 12.44 -0.44
#